data_51791b8609211989c5454d2495ac3f23
#
_entry.id   51791b8609211989c5454d2495ac3f23
#
_cell.length_a   1.000
_cell.length_b   1.000
_cell.length_c   1.000
_cell.angle_alpha   90.00
_cell.angle_beta   90.00
_cell.angle_gamma   90.00
#
_symmetry.space_group_name_H-M   'P 1'
#
loop_
_entity.id
_entity.type
_entity.pdbx_description
1 polymer ?
#
loop_
_entity_poly.entity_id
_entity_poly.type
_entity_poly.pdbx_seq_one_letter_code
_entity_poly.pdbx_strand_id
1 'polypeptide(L)'
;MQMISPTRLASFNXMQDSNFFTQFLNICCXKPVQPXYXEYVSLQHALYEGDIEMXKVIDWVMQXPKDHRIIFEKILFQGRDEXSXXIPTXLENFFNYXEQXPXWLXXXQXDEAVKFTHRLGINNGFILRDLSLMAGYLYPGFNQPLILTGALKKXAGTRLAETTKWWVDITEPQGLXRXXAGFTSTIYVRFIHALVRRQLKKSXRWDXEXWGIPLNQFDLAMTNLAFSSVVLLGIRALGIWPTKQEAKSFLHFWRYVGWLMGIEEKWLIQSEPEGWRLLYWMQFAHPRSDHSSIELGLSLSKEPFERKYLHLRSLQQKLAYRQHLELTQFFIGKKRMKLLGLPQQSASWFAYYLIVRNLLLYNGAKLSPKVEKFLSKSGRNIQKLGLTLYQNQGKAKTLASMHQ
;
A
#
# COMPACT_ATOMS: atom_id res chain seq x y z
N MET A 1 -6.31 -35.45 1.58
CA MET A 1 -5.33 -34.89 0.65
C MET A 1 -4.55 -33.80 1.39
N GLN A 2 -3.25 -33.98 1.55
CA GLN A 2 -2.42 -33.03 2.29
C GLN A 2 -2.27 -31.75 1.46
N MET A 3 -2.61 -30.60 2.05
CA MET A 3 -2.50 -29.32 1.35
C MET A 3 -1.03 -29.01 1.09
N ILE A 4 -0.71 -28.65 -0.15
CA ILE A 4 0.64 -28.28 -0.53
C ILE A 4 0.86 -26.80 -0.18
N SER A 5 1.80 -26.54 0.72
CA SER A 5 2.17 -25.19 1.11
C SER A 5 3.19 -24.64 0.10
N PRO A 6 3.08 -23.36 -0.32
CA PRO A 6 4.13 -22.80 -1.18
C PRO A 6 5.44 -22.71 -0.41
N THR A 7 6.56 -22.91 -1.09
CA THR A 7 7.86 -22.97 -0.43
C THR A 7 8.28 -21.63 0.19
N ARG A 8 7.67 -20.54 -0.23
CA ARG A 8 7.90 -19.24 0.39
C ARG A 8 7.51 -19.20 1.86
N LEU A 9 6.54 -20.03 2.27
CA LEU A 9 6.02 -20.02 3.63
C LEU A 9 6.80 -20.96 4.53
N ALA A 10 7.28 -20.45 5.66
CA ALA A 10 7.96 -21.24 6.68
C ALA A 10 7.00 -22.26 7.27
N SER A 11 7.55 -23.29 7.91
CA SER A 11 6.74 -24.29 8.59
C SER A 11 5.99 -23.68 9.77
N PHE A 12 4.90 -24.33 10.18
CA PHE A 12 4.17 -23.91 11.37
C PHE A 12 5.09 -23.78 12.58
N ASN A 13 5.96 -24.74 12.79
CA ASN A 13 6.90 -24.73 13.91
C ASN A 13 7.89 -23.55 13.85
N UNK A 14 8.19 -23.15 12.78
CA UNK A 14 9.03 -22.08 12.59
C UNK A 14 8.45 -20.82 13.02
N MET A 15 7.19 -20.75 12.93
CA MET A 15 6.42 -19.58 13.36
C MET A 15 6.07 -19.58 14.85
N GLN A 16 6.38 -20.62 15.55
CA GLN A 16 6.07 -20.77 16.99
C GLN A 16 7.20 -20.38 17.91
N ASP A 17 8.35 -19.97 17.38
CA ASP A 17 9.49 -19.58 18.20
C ASP A 17 9.12 -18.48 19.18
N SER A 18 9.64 -18.60 20.40
CA SER A 18 9.42 -17.61 21.46
C SER A 18 10.76 -17.02 21.89
N ASN A 19 10.82 -15.71 21.94
CA ASN A 19 12.01 -15.00 22.41
C ASN A 19 11.55 -13.72 23.12
N PHE A 20 12.47 -12.91 23.56
CA PHE A 20 12.14 -11.67 24.28
C PHE A 20 11.24 -10.77 23.44
N PHE A 21 11.53 -10.61 22.16
CA PHE A 21 10.76 -9.75 21.29
C PHE A 21 9.32 -10.25 21.11
N THR A 22 9.15 -11.57 20.85
CA THR A 22 7.79 -12.12 20.71
C THR A 22 7.01 -12.05 22.01
N GLN A 23 7.68 -12.24 23.16
CA GLN A 23 7.01 -12.11 24.46
C GLN A 23 6.53 -10.67 24.67
N PHE A 24 7.36 -9.69 24.28
CA PHE A 24 6.95 -8.29 24.33
C PHE A 24 5.74 -8.02 23.44
N LEU A 25 5.78 -8.50 22.19
CA LEU A 25 4.65 -8.34 21.27
C LEU A 25 3.39 -9.01 21.81
N ASN A 26 3.51 -10.17 22.41
CA ASN A 26 2.37 -10.88 22.99
C ASN A 26 1.68 -10.03 24.07
N ILE A 27 2.48 -9.35 24.87
CA ILE A 27 1.94 -8.43 25.88
C ILE A 27 1.23 -7.26 25.21
N CYS A 28 1.85 -6.67 24.20
CA CYS A 28 1.29 -5.52 23.48
C CYS A 28 -0.01 -5.88 22.77
N CYS A 29 -0.13 -7.09 22.24
CA CYS A 29 -1.31 -7.56 21.50
C CYS A 29 -2.42 -8.16 22.36
N UNK A 30 -1.97 -8.53 23.37
CA UNK A 30 -2.84 -9.10 24.19
C UNK A 30 -3.19 -10.50 23.92
N LYS A 31 -2.52 -10.98 23.01
CA LYS A 31 -2.58 -12.41 22.65
C LYS A 31 -1.31 -12.79 21.90
N PRO A 32 -0.99 -14.10 21.74
CA PRO A 32 0.24 -14.48 21.05
C PRO A 32 0.28 -13.99 19.59
N VAL A 33 1.45 -13.49 19.17
CA VAL A 33 1.65 -13.14 17.76
C VAL A 33 1.82 -14.39 16.91
N GLN A 34 2.28 -15.51 17.53
CA GLN A 34 2.39 -16.78 16.85
C GLN A 34 1.00 -17.24 16.40
N PRO A 35 0.85 -17.69 15.17
CA PRO A 35 -0.49 -18.12 14.72
C PRO A 35 -0.90 -19.44 15.35
N UNK A 36 -2.12 -19.54 15.54
CA UNK A 36 -2.71 -20.73 15.83
C UNK A 36 -2.68 -21.56 14.65
N TYR A 37 -2.89 -22.87 14.84
CA TYR A 37 -2.84 -23.76 13.66
C TYR A 37 -3.97 -23.44 12.65
N UNK A 38 -4.85 -22.99 13.04
CA UNK A 38 -5.93 -22.59 12.23
C UNK A 38 -5.65 -21.42 11.42
N GLU A 39 -5.08 -20.57 12.12
CA GLU A 39 -4.62 -19.37 11.44
C GLU A 39 -3.53 -19.68 10.42
N TYR A 40 -2.64 -20.56 10.77
CA TYR A 40 -1.58 -20.97 9.81
C TYR A 40 -2.19 -21.61 8.57
N VAL A 41 -3.17 -22.46 8.71
CA VAL A 41 -3.84 -23.11 7.58
C VAL A 41 -4.55 -22.05 6.73
N SER A 42 -5.18 -21.07 7.38
CA SER A 42 -5.81 -19.95 6.66
C SER A 42 -4.78 -19.16 5.84
N LEU A 43 -3.58 -18.97 6.40
CA LEU A 43 -2.49 -18.30 5.70
C LEU A 43 -2.04 -19.13 4.48
N GLN A 44 -1.89 -20.46 4.65
CA GLN A 44 -1.56 -21.32 3.52
C GLN A 44 -2.58 -21.16 2.38
N HIS A 45 -3.87 -21.18 2.73
CA HIS A 45 -4.95 -21.01 1.75
C HIS A 45 -4.87 -19.65 1.07
N ALA A 46 -4.62 -18.60 1.84
CA ALA A 46 -4.60 -17.23 1.31
C ALA A 46 -3.53 -17.05 0.23
N LEU A 47 -2.42 -17.78 0.33
CA LEU A 47 -1.36 -17.69 -0.68
C LEU A 47 -1.78 -18.31 -2.02
N TYR A 48 -2.88 -19.06 -2.05
CA TYR A 48 -3.46 -19.62 -3.27
C TYR A 48 -4.80 -18.98 -3.63
N GLU A 49 -5.23 -17.93 -2.93
CA GLU A 49 -6.51 -17.29 -3.17
C GLU A 49 -6.31 -15.91 -3.78
N GLY A 50 -7.09 -15.61 -4.79
CA GLY A 50 -7.10 -14.30 -5.42
C GLY A 50 -8.40 -13.58 -5.14
N ASP A 51 -8.85 -12.79 -6.10
CA ASP A 51 -10.04 -11.96 -6.00
C ASP A 51 -11.16 -12.63 -6.80
N ILE A 52 -11.96 -13.43 -6.12
CA ILE A 52 -12.99 -14.25 -6.76
C ILE A 52 -13.99 -13.39 -7.51
N GLU A 53 -14.44 -12.30 -6.90
CA GLU A 53 -15.46 -11.45 -7.51
C GLU A 53 -14.96 -10.78 -8.78
N MET A 54 -13.73 -10.32 -8.78
CA MET A 54 -13.15 -9.75 -9.98
C MET A 54 -12.74 -10.82 -11.01
N UNK A 55 -12.49 -11.94 -10.67
CA UNK A 55 -12.22 -12.94 -11.50
C UNK A 55 -13.30 -13.23 -12.39
N LYS A 56 -14.55 -13.15 -11.80
CA LYS A 56 -15.76 -13.37 -12.61
C LYS A 56 -15.87 -12.30 -13.68
N VAL A 57 -15.61 -11.03 -13.33
CA VAL A 57 -15.62 -9.91 -14.28
C VAL A 57 -14.57 -10.15 -15.37
N ILE A 58 -13.37 -10.54 -14.98
CA ILE A 58 -12.29 -10.76 -15.96
C ILE A 58 -12.62 -11.91 -16.91
N ASP A 59 -13.20 -12.99 -16.42
CA ASP A 59 -13.62 -14.09 -17.29
C ASP A 59 -14.59 -13.62 -18.35
N TRP A 60 -15.52 -12.75 -17.96
CA TRP A 60 -16.45 -12.16 -18.93
C TRP A 60 -15.73 -11.21 -19.89
N VAL A 61 -14.83 -10.37 -19.37
CA VAL A 61 -14.06 -9.43 -20.21
C VAL A 61 -13.27 -10.17 -21.26
N MET A 62 -12.67 -11.31 -20.91
CA MET A 62 -11.81 -12.07 -21.83
C MET A 62 -12.60 -12.79 -22.94
N GLN A 63 -13.91 -12.82 -22.86
CA GLN A 63 -14.72 -13.33 -23.97
C GLN A 63 -14.72 -12.38 -25.17
N UNK A 64 -14.47 -11.03 -25.04
CA UNK A 64 -14.41 -10.17 -25.80
C UNK A 64 -13.64 -9.21 -25.37
N PRO A 65 -12.40 -9.31 -25.29
CA PRO A 65 -11.58 -8.43 -24.46
C PRO A 65 -11.72 -6.94 -24.78
N LYS A 66 -11.71 -6.59 -26.04
CA LYS A 66 -11.75 -5.17 -26.43
C LYS A 66 -13.11 -4.55 -26.14
N ASP A 67 -14.17 -5.18 -26.60
CA ASP A 67 -15.51 -4.64 -26.45
C ASP A 67 -16.00 -4.70 -25.01
N HIS A 68 -15.73 -5.81 -24.31
CA HIS A 68 -16.20 -5.99 -22.96
C HIS A 68 -15.45 -5.07 -21.99
N ARG A 69 -14.17 -4.83 -22.22
CA ARG A 69 -13.41 -3.89 -21.40
C ARG A 69 -13.98 -2.47 -21.52
N ILE A 70 -14.36 -2.06 -22.73
CA ILE A 70 -14.99 -0.74 -22.94
C ILE A 70 -16.28 -0.64 -22.12
N ILE A 71 -17.11 -1.70 -22.14
CA ILE A 71 -18.35 -1.71 -21.35
C ILE A 71 -18.05 -1.60 -19.85
N PHE A 72 -17.11 -2.39 -19.34
CA PHE A 72 -16.71 -2.33 -17.94
C PHE A 72 -16.25 -0.93 -17.57
N GLU A 73 -15.36 -0.35 -18.37
CA GLU A 73 -14.82 0.99 -18.09
C GLU A 73 -15.91 2.05 -18.14
N LYS A 74 -16.84 1.95 -19.09
CA LYS A 74 -17.95 2.90 -19.20
C LYS A 74 -18.81 2.87 -17.93
N ILE A 75 -19.16 1.68 -17.44
CA ILE A 75 -19.97 1.55 -16.23
C ILE A 75 -19.17 2.08 -15.01
N LEU A 76 -17.89 1.76 -14.94
CA LEU A 76 -17.05 2.22 -13.84
C LEU A 76 -16.95 3.75 -13.78
N PHE A 77 -16.71 4.37 -14.94
CA PHE A 77 -16.47 5.82 -15.00
C PHE A 77 -17.75 6.65 -15.04
N GLN A 78 -18.84 6.12 -15.61
CA GLN A 78 -20.05 6.90 -15.85
C GLN A 78 -21.26 6.41 -15.07
N GLY A 79 -21.21 5.23 -14.50
CA GLY A 79 -22.31 4.66 -13.76
C GLY A 79 -23.17 3.74 -14.61
N ARG A 80 -24.02 2.95 -13.95
CA ARG A 80 -24.83 1.93 -14.63
C ARG A 80 -25.93 2.51 -15.51
N ASP A 81 -26.43 3.69 -15.20
CA ASP A 81 -27.51 4.34 -15.97
C ASP A 81 -27.06 4.72 -17.37
N GLU A 82 -25.79 4.83 -17.60
CA GLU A 82 -25.26 5.11 -18.96
C GLU A 82 -25.19 3.86 -19.84
N UNK A 83 -25.27 2.69 -19.44
CA UNK A 83 -25.23 1.57 -20.14
C UNK A 83 -26.60 1.17 -20.40
N SER A 84 -27.00 1.45 -21.37
CA SER A 84 -28.40 1.20 -21.77
C SER A 84 -28.71 -0.24 -22.11
N UNK A 85 -27.84 -0.86 -22.47
CA UNK A 85 -28.13 -2.17 -22.87
C UNK A 85 -28.20 -3.02 -21.69
N UNK A 86 -28.60 -3.83 -21.74
CA UNK A 86 -28.62 -4.68 -20.80
C UNK A 86 -27.33 -4.82 -20.29
N ILE A 87 -27.19 -4.60 -19.17
CA ILE A 87 -25.92 -4.82 -18.48
C ILE A 87 -25.80 -6.31 -18.16
N PRO A 88 -24.67 -6.95 -18.53
CA PRO A 88 -24.51 -8.37 -18.20
C PRO A 88 -24.58 -8.61 -16.70
N THR A 89 -25.20 -9.70 -16.32
CA THR A 89 -25.38 -10.05 -14.91
C THR A 89 -24.08 -10.04 -14.11
N UNK A 90 -23.06 -10.33 -14.61
CA UNK A 90 -21.82 -10.32 -14.00
C UNK A 90 -21.42 -9.02 -13.57
N LEU A 91 -21.57 -8.15 -14.43
CA LEU A 91 -21.24 -6.76 -14.11
C LEU A 91 -22.25 -6.16 -13.15
N GLU A 92 -23.50 -6.41 -13.37
CA GLU A 92 -24.53 -5.87 -12.48
C GLU A 92 -24.31 -6.33 -11.05
N ASN A 93 -24.03 -7.61 -10.86
CA ASN A 93 -23.75 -8.16 -9.53
C ASN A 93 -22.51 -7.53 -8.90
N PHE A 94 -21.46 -7.38 -9.68
CA PHE A 94 -20.22 -6.78 -9.19
C PHE A 94 -20.43 -5.33 -8.73
N PHE A 95 -21.09 -4.52 -9.58
CA PHE A 95 -21.30 -3.11 -9.25
C PHE A 95 -22.32 -2.95 -8.12
N ASN A 96 -23.34 -3.80 -8.04
CA ASN A 96 -24.25 -3.82 -6.88
C ASN A 96 -23.45 -4.04 -5.59
N TYR A 97 -22.61 -4.99 -5.62
CA TYR A 97 -21.77 -5.30 -4.46
C TYR A 97 -20.84 -4.13 -4.08
N UNK A 98 -20.21 -3.69 -4.98
CA UNK A 98 -19.30 -2.66 -4.75
C UNK A 98 -19.92 -1.44 -4.26
N GLU A 99 -21.23 -1.17 -4.71
CA GLU A 99 -21.96 0.08 -4.39
C GLU A 99 -22.74 -0.01 -3.10
N GLN A 100 -22.97 -1.20 -2.56
CA GLN A 100 -23.73 -1.41 -1.33
C GLN A 100 -22.89 -1.15 -0.08
N UNK A 101 -21.69 -0.83 0.07
CA UNK A 101 -21.02 -0.57 1.24
C UNK A 101 -21.17 -1.70 2.17
N PRO A 102 -20.17 -1.99 2.79
CA PRO A 102 -20.28 -3.00 3.88
C PRO A 102 -21.01 -2.47 5.12
N UNK A 103 -21.46 -3.13 5.70
CA UNK A 103 -22.22 -2.91 6.79
C UNK A 103 -21.59 -2.21 7.86
N TRP A 104 -20.35 -2.59 8.01
CA TRP A 104 -19.53 -2.05 9.09
C TRP A 104 -19.01 -0.63 8.79
N LEU A 105 -19.20 -0.16 7.58
CA LEU A 105 -18.62 1.12 7.16
C LEU A 105 -19.29 2.30 7.86
N UNK A 106 -18.57 3.16 8.40
CA UNK A 106 -18.97 4.33 9.07
C UNK A 106 -18.48 5.49 8.27
N UNK A 107 -19.09 6.20 7.50
CA UNK A 107 -18.78 7.31 6.77
C UNK A 107 -18.16 8.35 7.57
N UNK A 108 -18.47 8.52 8.81
CA UNK A 108 -17.91 9.41 9.72
C UNK A 108 -16.48 9.21 9.94
N GLN A 109 -16.19 8.09 10.25
CA GLN A 109 -14.79 7.74 10.50
C GLN A 109 -13.91 7.93 9.22
N UNK A 110 -14.39 7.70 8.15
CA UNK A 110 -13.68 7.91 7.00
C UNK A 110 -13.28 9.29 6.86
N ASP A 111 -14.23 10.30 7.26
CA ASP A 111 -13.92 11.74 7.22
C ASP A 111 -12.86 12.12 8.25
N GLU A 112 -12.95 11.56 9.44
CA GLU A 112 -11.93 11.79 10.47
C GLU A 112 -10.55 11.33 9.99
N ALA A 113 -10.50 10.19 9.34
CA ALA A 113 -9.24 9.63 8.84
C ALA A 113 -8.62 10.53 7.77
N VAL A 114 -9.46 11.07 6.88
CA VAL A 114 -8.99 11.99 5.84
C VAL A 114 -8.38 13.24 6.47
N LYS A 115 -9.06 13.82 7.45
CA LYS A 115 -8.52 15.00 8.16
C LYS A 115 -7.19 14.69 8.83
N PHE A 116 -7.11 13.54 9.49
CA PHE A 116 -5.87 13.10 10.13
C PHE A 116 -4.76 12.93 9.10
N THR A 117 -5.08 12.29 7.98
CA THR A 117 -4.12 12.05 6.90
C THR A 117 -3.56 13.37 6.36
N HIS A 118 -4.42 14.36 6.13
CA HIS A 118 -3.97 15.69 5.65
C HIS A 118 -2.99 16.32 6.65
N ARG A 119 -3.31 16.18 7.93
CA ARG A 119 -2.49 16.78 8.99
C ARG A 119 -1.10 16.16 9.07
N LEU A 120 -0.95 14.90 8.66
CA LEU A 120 0.36 14.25 8.64
C LEU A 120 1.32 14.88 7.64
N GLY A 121 0.80 15.56 6.62
CA GLY A 121 1.61 16.29 5.67
C GLY A 121 2.64 15.43 4.99
N ILE A 122 3.86 15.94 4.91
CA ILE A 122 4.98 15.27 4.25
C ILE A 122 5.39 13.97 4.94
N ASN A 123 5.09 13.84 6.24
CA ASN A 123 5.49 12.66 7.00
C ASN A 123 4.91 11.38 6.43
N ASN A 124 3.63 11.41 6.01
CA ASN A 124 2.99 10.24 5.45
C ASN A 124 3.74 9.75 4.20
N GLY A 125 4.06 10.67 3.30
CA GLY A 125 4.79 10.33 2.08
C GLY A 125 6.17 9.75 2.35
N PHE A 126 6.90 10.34 3.28
CA PHE A 126 8.22 9.83 3.65
C PHE A 126 8.12 8.39 4.19
N ILE A 127 7.13 8.13 5.04
CA ILE A 127 6.98 6.81 5.62
C ILE A 127 6.58 5.79 4.55
N LEU A 128 5.64 6.15 3.69
CA LEU A 128 5.21 5.24 2.62
C LEU A 128 6.37 4.86 1.70
N ARG A 129 7.22 5.84 1.37
CA ARG A 129 8.34 5.60 0.45
C ARG A 129 9.51 4.90 1.15
N ASP A 130 9.96 5.46 2.27
CA ASP A 130 11.25 5.08 2.83
C ASP A 130 11.14 3.98 3.89
N LEU A 131 9.94 3.70 4.37
CA LEU A 131 9.70 2.55 5.23
C LEU A 131 8.87 1.50 4.51
N SER A 132 7.62 1.81 4.15
CA SER A 132 6.70 0.80 3.62
C SER A 132 7.19 0.20 2.31
N LEU A 133 7.46 1.04 1.33
CA LEU A 133 7.84 0.55 0.00
C LEU A 133 9.24 -0.04 0.02
N MET A 134 10.20 0.69 0.56
CA MET A 134 11.60 0.24 0.55
C MET A 134 11.77 -1.05 1.36
N ALA A 135 11.18 -1.13 2.56
CA ALA A 135 11.25 -2.36 3.36
C ALA A 135 10.50 -3.50 2.68
N GLY A 136 9.42 -3.19 1.96
CA GLY A 136 8.69 -4.20 1.22
C GLY A 136 9.55 -4.94 0.22
N TYR A 137 10.54 -4.28 -0.36
CA TYR A 137 11.44 -4.93 -1.32
C TYR A 137 12.35 -6.00 -0.69
N LEU A 138 12.42 -6.02 0.64
CA LEU A 138 13.14 -7.12 1.33
C LEU A 138 12.41 -8.45 1.22
N TYR A 139 11.15 -8.43 0.79
CA TYR A 139 10.27 -9.60 0.76
C TYR A 139 10.03 -10.04 -0.67
N PRO A 140 10.77 -11.07 -1.14
CA PRO A 140 10.79 -11.40 -2.59
C PRO A 140 9.44 -11.76 -3.20
N GLY A 141 8.49 -12.25 -2.40
CA GLY A 141 7.17 -12.57 -2.94
C GLY A 141 6.44 -11.36 -3.48
N PHE A 142 6.60 -10.20 -2.84
CA PHE A 142 6.04 -8.95 -3.35
C PHE A 142 6.72 -8.52 -4.64
N ASN A 143 7.99 -8.85 -4.79
CA ASN A 143 8.81 -8.36 -5.90
C ASN A 143 8.50 -9.08 -7.21
N GLN A 144 8.02 -10.33 -7.15
CA GLN A 144 7.86 -11.15 -8.34
C GLN A 144 6.89 -10.55 -9.37
N PRO A 145 5.67 -10.13 -8.99
CA PRO A 145 4.81 -9.50 -10.00
C PRO A 145 5.41 -8.23 -10.57
N LEU A 146 6.12 -7.45 -9.74
CA LEU A 146 6.75 -6.21 -10.20
C LEU A 146 7.80 -6.49 -11.28
N ILE A 147 8.71 -7.43 -10.99
CA ILE A 147 9.79 -7.78 -11.92
C ILE A 147 9.21 -8.34 -13.22
N LEU A 148 8.26 -9.25 -13.11
CA LEU A 148 7.73 -9.96 -14.28
C LEU A 148 6.84 -9.08 -15.15
N THR A 149 6.31 -7.98 -14.60
CA THR A 149 5.53 -7.02 -15.39
C THR A 149 6.32 -5.80 -15.80
N GLY A 150 7.65 -5.84 -15.63
CA GLY A 150 8.54 -4.84 -16.20
C GLY A 150 8.82 -3.62 -15.32
N ALA A 151 8.72 -3.77 -14.00
CA ALA A 151 8.93 -2.65 -13.09
C ALA A 151 10.31 -2.00 -13.24
N LEU A 152 11.33 -2.79 -13.57
CA LEU A 152 12.69 -2.26 -13.74
C LEU A 152 12.87 -1.51 -15.04
N LYS A 153 11.97 -1.68 -16.00
CA LYS A 153 11.98 -0.94 -17.27
C LYS A 153 11.32 0.43 -17.17
N LYS A 154 10.48 0.64 -16.20
CA LYS A 154 9.87 1.94 -15.88
C LYS A 154 10.67 2.65 -14.81
N UNK A 155 10.73 3.79 -14.82
CA UNK A 155 11.38 4.51 -13.85
C UNK A 155 10.62 4.35 -12.64
N ALA A 156 11.30 4.44 -11.59
CA ALA A 156 10.66 4.39 -10.28
C ALA A 156 9.79 5.60 -10.01
N GLY A 157 10.20 6.77 -10.52
CA GLY A 157 9.42 7.99 -10.40
C GLY A 157 8.04 7.87 -11.02
N THR A 158 7.93 7.19 -12.16
CA THR A 158 6.63 6.98 -12.81
C THR A 158 5.72 6.13 -11.91
N ARG A 159 6.25 5.07 -11.36
CA ARG A 159 5.46 4.20 -10.45
C ARG A 159 5.03 4.95 -9.19
N LEU A 160 5.95 5.75 -8.62
CA LEU A 160 5.62 6.56 -7.45
C LEU A 160 4.55 7.59 -7.77
N ALA A 161 4.63 8.24 -8.95
CA ALA A 161 3.65 9.24 -9.36
C ALA A 161 2.26 8.61 -9.49
N GLU A 162 2.18 7.42 -10.07
CA GLU A 162 0.90 6.71 -10.22
C GLU A 162 0.29 6.38 -8.86
N THR A 163 1.11 5.83 -7.96
CA THR A 163 0.63 5.48 -6.62
C THR A 163 0.24 6.72 -5.82
N THR A 164 1.05 7.78 -5.92
CA THR A 164 0.76 9.02 -5.20
C THR A 164 -0.53 9.67 -5.71
N LYS A 165 -0.76 9.66 -7.03
CA LYS A 165 -2.00 10.20 -7.59
C LYS A 165 -3.21 9.43 -7.05
N TRP A 166 -3.14 8.10 -7.05
CA TRP A 166 -4.20 7.27 -6.47
C TRP A 166 -4.41 7.61 -5.00
N TRP A 167 -3.31 7.72 -4.23
CA TRP A 167 -3.37 8.00 -2.79
C TRP A 167 -4.01 9.37 -2.53
N VAL A 168 -3.62 10.39 -3.31
CA VAL A 168 -4.22 11.74 -3.19
C VAL A 168 -5.73 11.66 -3.49
N ASP A 169 -6.11 10.95 -4.54
CA ASP A 169 -7.52 10.85 -4.92
C ASP A 169 -8.36 10.17 -3.84
N ILE A 170 -7.88 9.07 -3.24
CA ILE A 170 -8.66 8.38 -2.22
C ILE A 170 -8.71 9.17 -0.90
N THR A 171 -7.73 10.04 -0.66
CA THR A 171 -7.68 10.84 0.57
C THR A 171 -8.25 12.24 0.38
N GLU A 172 -8.92 12.52 -0.74
CA GLU A 172 -9.75 13.71 -0.86
C GLU A 172 -10.98 13.58 0.05
N PRO A 173 -11.52 14.69 0.55
CA PRO A 173 -12.78 14.58 1.30
C PRO A 173 -13.82 13.85 0.46
N GLN A 174 -14.38 12.79 1.02
CA GLN A 174 -15.37 11.94 0.35
C GLN A 174 -14.87 11.38 -0.99
N GLY A 175 -13.58 11.18 -1.11
CA GLY A 175 -12.96 10.70 -2.36
C GLY A 175 -13.32 9.29 -2.73
N LEU A 176 -13.88 8.53 -1.81
CA LEU A 176 -14.29 7.13 -2.07
C LEU A 176 -15.77 6.99 -2.40
N UNK A 177 -16.45 8.04 -2.52
CA UNK A 177 -17.74 8.03 -2.96
C UNK A 177 -17.75 7.60 -4.38
N ARG A 178 -18.94 6.95 -4.79
CA ARG A 178 -19.12 6.34 -6.11
C ARG A 178 -18.82 7.33 -7.26
N UNK A 179 -18.65 8.13 -7.38
CA UNK A 179 -18.43 9.03 -8.41
C UNK A 179 -17.19 9.80 -8.29
N UNK A 180 -16.44 9.54 -7.23
CA UNK A 180 -15.26 10.22 -7.01
C UNK A 180 -14.18 9.43 -7.63
N ALA A 181 -13.02 10.20 -7.91
CA ALA A 181 -11.87 9.59 -8.56
C ALA A 181 -11.21 8.50 -7.70
N GLY A 182 -11.27 8.65 -6.38
CA GLY A 182 -10.70 7.65 -5.48
C GLY A 182 -11.36 6.28 -5.64
N PHE A 183 -12.67 6.26 -5.66
CA PHE A 183 -13.42 5.01 -5.86
C PHE A 183 -13.08 4.41 -7.23
N THR A 184 -13.20 5.23 -8.26
CA THR A 184 -13.01 4.76 -9.65
C THR A 184 -11.60 4.22 -9.85
N SER A 185 -10.59 4.93 -9.37
CA SER A 185 -9.21 4.49 -9.51
C SER A 185 -8.95 3.21 -8.72
N THR A 186 -9.54 3.08 -7.54
CA THR A 186 -9.35 1.89 -6.72
C THR A 186 -9.92 0.64 -7.40
N ILE A 187 -11.14 0.74 -7.92
CA ILE A 187 -11.76 -0.38 -8.63
C ILE A 187 -10.98 -0.69 -9.92
N TYR A 188 -10.48 0.35 -10.60
CA TYR A 188 -9.68 0.13 -11.80
C TYR A 188 -8.37 -0.59 -11.48
N VAL A 189 -7.70 -0.21 -10.38
CA VAL A 189 -6.49 -0.91 -9.94
C VAL A 189 -6.81 -2.37 -9.62
N ARG A 190 -7.94 -2.61 -8.94
CA ARG A 190 -8.39 -3.97 -8.66
C ARG A 190 -8.57 -4.78 -9.96
N PHE A 191 -9.16 -4.15 -10.97
CA PHE A 191 -9.34 -4.74 -12.30
C PHE A 191 -7.98 -5.08 -12.94
N ILE A 192 -7.05 -4.14 -12.91
CA ILE A 192 -5.70 -4.35 -13.45
C ILE A 192 -4.98 -5.47 -12.70
N HIS A 193 -5.11 -5.51 -11.38
CA HIS A 193 -4.53 -6.60 -10.58
C HIS A 193 -5.07 -7.96 -11.02
N ALA A 194 -6.36 -8.03 -11.33
CA ALA A 194 -6.95 -9.29 -11.79
C ALA A 194 -6.45 -9.69 -13.18
N LEU A 195 -6.25 -8.71 -14.07
CA LEU A 195 -5.65 -8.98 -15.38
C LEU A 195 -4.22 -9.49 -15.24
N VAL A 196 -3.43 -8.82 -14.39
CA VAL A 196 -2.04 -9.22 -14.14
C VAL A 196 -1.99 -10.60 -13.54
N ARG A 197 -2.84 -10.88 -12.55
CA ARG A 197 -2.91 -12.20 -11.90
C ARG A 197 -3.18 -13.29 -12.93
N ARG A 198 -4.16 -13.07 -13.79
CA ARG A 198 -4.52 -14.02 -14.84
C ARG A 198 -3.34 -14.25 -15.80
N GLN A 199 -2.72 -13.16 -16.23
CA GLN A 199 -1.61 -13.23 -17.18
C GLN A 199 -0.40 -13.97 -16.57
N LEU A 200 -0.04 -13.65 -15.34
CA LEU A 200 1.10 -14.27 -14.67
C LEU A 200 0.84 -15.75 -14.36
N LYS A 201 -0.37 -16.11 -13.99
CA LYS A 201 -0.71 -17.51 -13.74
C LYS A 201 -0.52 -18.39 -14.98
N LYS A 202 -0.68 -17.81 -16.16
CA LYS A 202 -0.49 -18.54 -17.44
C LYS A 202 0.94 -18.52 -17.90
N SER A 203 1.77 -17.71 -17.29
CA SER A 203 3.16 -17.54 -17.73
C SER A 203 4.05 -18.65 -17.15
N UNK A 204 4.80 -19.07 -17.77
CA UNK A 204 5.78 -19.94 -17.45
C UNK A 204 6.76 -19.45 -16.54
N ARG A 205 6.88 -18.18 -16.61
CA ARG A 205 7.86 -17.51 -15.73
C ARG A 205 7.37 -17.46 -14.27
N TRP A 206 6.12 -17.73 -14.01
CA TRP A 206 5.60 -17.71 -12.63
C TRP A 206 5.73 -19.11 -12.02
N ASP A 207 6.39 -19.19 -10.85
CA ASP A 207 6.62 -20.45 -10.16
C ASP A 207 5.55 -20.63 -9.05
N UNK A 208 4.67 -21.21 -9.26
CA UNK A 208 3.63 -21.43 -8.44
C UNK A 208 3.97 -22.07 -7.22
N GLU A 209 4.93 -23.06 -7.32
CA GLU A 209 5.39 -23.76 -6.12
C GLU A 209 6.13 -22.85 -5.11
N UNK A 210 6.71 -21.96 -5.62
CA UNK A 210 7.44 -21.06 -4.82
C UNK A 210 6.58 -20.07 -4.20
N TRP A 211 5.74 -19.50 -5.05
CA TRP A 211 5.11 -18.25 -4.66
C TRP A 211 3.62 -18.35 -4.31
N GLY A 212 2.98 -19.45 -4.59
CA GLY A 212 1.52 -19.47 -4.61
C GLY A 212 1.04 -18.73 -5.84
N ILE A 213 -0.17 -18.14 -5.80
CA ILE A 213 -0.65 -17.40 -6.97
C ILE A 213 -0.17 -15.94 -6.89
N PRO A 214 -0.07 -15.27 -8.04
CA PRO A 214 0.32 -13.84 -8.02
C PRO A 214 -0.77 -12.99 -7.38
N LEU A 215 -0.35 -11.95 -6.67
CA LEU A 215 -1.27 -10.99 -6.06
C LEU A 215 -2.34 -11.69 -5.22
N ASN A 216 -1.89 -12.63 -4.39
CA ASN A 216 -2.77 -13.44 -3.56
C ASN A 216 -3.33 -12.62 -2.39
N GLN A 217 -4.32 -13.18 -1.71
CA GLN A 217 -5.02 -12.47 -0.64
C GLN A 217 -4.09 -12.04 0.49
N PHE A 218 -3.12 -12.88 0.87
CA PHE A 218 -2.22 -12.49 1.95
C PHE A 218 -1.33 -11.33 1.54
N ASP A 219 -0.74 -11.38 0.34
CA ASP A 219 0.12 -10.29 -0.14
C ASP A 219 -0.66 -8.99 -0.30
N LEU A 220 -1.91 -9.06 -0.78
CA LEU A 220 -2.76 -7.88 -0.86
C LEU A 220 -3.01 -7.29 0.52
N ALA A 221 -3.29 -8.15 1.51
CA ALA A 221 -3.53 -7.69 2.88
C ALA A 221 -2.28 -7.02 3.46
N MET A 222 -1.09 -7.60 3.20
CA MET A 222 0.15 -7.01 3.69
C MET A 222 0.43 -5.66 3.02
N THR A 223 0.12 -5.54 1.73
CA THR A 223 0.24 -4.26 1.03
C THR A 223 -0.68 -3.21 1.65
N ASN A 224 -1.91 -3.60 2.02
CA ASN A 224 -2.83 -2.70 2.71
C ASN A 224 -2.23 -2.25 4.05
N LEU A 225 -1.62 -3.16 4.81
CA LEU A 225 -0.98 -2.80 6.08
C LEU A 225 0.17 -1.82 5.88
N ALA A 226 0.85 -1.89 4.74
CA ALA A 226 1.93 -0.96 4.44
C ALA A 226 1.42 0.48 4.37
N PHE A 227 0.17 0.67 3.95
CA PHE A 227 -0.46 2.00 3.92
C PHE A 227 -1.07 2.40 5.25
N SER A 228 -1.35 1.46 6.12
CA SER A 228 -2.11 1.71 7.36
C SER A 228 -1.27 1.48 8.62
N SER A 229 -1.19 0.25 9.10
CA SER A 229 -0.48 -0.07 10.36
C SER A 229 0.97 0.39 10.35
N VAL A 230 1.67 0.20 9.24
CA VAL A 230 3.07 0.58 9.13
C VAL A 230 3.22 2.10 9.23
N VAL A 231 2.27 2.84 8.63
CA VAL A 231 2.31 4.30 8.72
C VAL A 231 2.12 4.75 10.17
N LEU A 232 1.20 4.13 10.91
CA LEU A 232 1.02 4.50 12.32
C LEU A 232 2.29 4.25 13.14
N LEU A 233 2.98 3.14 12.89
CA LEU A 233 4.27 2.88 13.55
C LEU A 233 5.30 3.93 13.14
N GLY A 234 5.35 4.24 11.86
CA GLY A 234 6.32 5.20 11.32
C GLY A 234 6.13 6.61 11.86
N ILE A 235 4.89 7.09 11.97
CA ILE A 235 4.67 8.45 12.48
C ILE A 235 5.04 8.54 13.95
N ARG A 236 4.79 7.48 14.73
CA ARG A 236 5.24 7.47 16.14
C ARG A 236 6.76 7.56 16.23
N ALA A 237 7.46 6.83 15.37
CA ALA A 237 8.92 6.90 15.32
C ALA A 237 9.40 8.31 14.96
N LEU A 238 8.62 9.04 14.16
CA LEU A 238 8.96 10.42 13.76
C LEU A 238 8.40 11.48 14.72
N GLY A 239 7.90 11.08 15.88
CA GLY A 239 7.49 12.04 16.91
C GLY A 239 6.04 12.50 16.86
N ILE A 240 5.19 11.80 16.10
CA ILE A 240 3.77 12.12 16.02
C ILE A 240 2.97 10.99 16.69
N TRP A 241 2.24 11.30 17.74
CA TRP A 241 1.53 10.30 18.54
C TRP A 241 0.03 10.49 18.35
N PRO A 242 -0.61 9.65 17.51
CA PRO A 242 -2.04 9.79 17.28
C PRO A 242 -2.83 9.45 18.55
N THR A 243 -4.00 10.04 18.68
CA THR A 243 -4.94 9.60 19.71
C THR A 243 -5.48 8.23 19.32
N LYS A 244 -6.10 7.54 20.29
CA LYS A 244 -6.74 6.25 20.02
C LYS A 244 -7.81 6.39 18.94
N GLN A 245 -8.59 7.48 18.99
CA GLN A 245 -9.65 7.69 18.01
C GLN A 245 -9.07 7.96 16.61
N GLU A 246 -7.99 8.75 16.52
CA GLU A 246 -7.33 9.01 15.24
C GLU A 246 -6.80 7.71 14.63
N ALA A 247 -6.13 6.88 15.43
CA ALA A 247 -5.59 5.60 14.95
C ALA A 247 -6.72 4.68 14.50
N LYS A 248 -7.79 4.61 15.27
CA LYS A 248 -8.96 3.78 14.96
C LYS A 248 -9.60 4.21 13.64
N SER A 249 -9.80 5.51 13.44
CA SER A 249 -10.40 6.04 12.22
C SER A 249 -9.50 5.79 11.01
N PHE A 250 -8.18 5.97 11.19
CA PHE A 250 -7.21 5.73 10.12
C PHE A 250 -7.25 4.27 9.66
N LEU A 251 -7.28 3.33 10.60
CA LEU A 251 -7.36 1.91 10.25
C LEU A 251 -8.70 1.58 9.60
N HIS A 252 -9.78 2.20 10.04
CA HIS A 252 -11.11 2.01 9.46
C HIS A 252 -11.13 2.43 7.99
N PHE A 253 -10.53 3.59 7.69
CA PHE A 253 -10.42 4.08 6.32
C PHE A 253 -9.70 3.05 5.44
N TRP A 254 -8.55 2.55 5.90
CA TRP A 254 -7.76 1.59 5.12
C TRP A 254 -8.43 0.22 5.05
N ARG A 255 -9.23 -0.14 6.05
CA ARG A 255 -10.07 -1.33 5.98
C ARG A 255 -11.03 -1.24 4.80
N TYR A 256 -11.66 -0.08 4.63
CA TYR A 256 -12.58 0.12 3.51
C TYR A 256 -11.85 0.14 2.15
N VAL A 257 -10.69 0.81 2.09
CA VAL A 257 -9.90 0.79 0.86
C VAL A 257 -9.52 -0.65 0.50
N GLY A 258 -9.11 -1.45 1.48
CA GLY A 258 -8.77 -2.85 1.24
C GLY A 258 -9.97 -3.67 0.75
N TRP A 259 -11.13 -3.40 1.32
CA TRP A 259 -12.37 -4.05 0.88
C TRP A 259 -12.66 -3.72 -0.59
N LEU A 260 -12.54 -2.46 -0.97
CA LEU A 260 -12.71 -2.03 -2.36
C LEU A 260 -11.66 -2.66 -3.28
N MET A 261 -10.46 -2.93 -2.78
CA MET A 261 -9.37 -3.57 -3.53
C MET A 261 -9.57 -5.07 -3.73
N GLY A 262 -10.56 -5.65 -3.08
CA GLY A 262 -10.83 -7.08 -3.23
C GLY A 262 -10.22 -7.96 -2.16
N ILE A 263 -9.76 -7.39 -1.06
CA ILE A 263 -9.25 -8.18 0.06
C ILE A 263 -10.44 -8.73 0.85
N GLU A 264 -10.43 -10.03 1.16
CA GLU A 264 -11.49 -10.66 1.95
C GLU A 264 -11.50 -10.11 3.37
N GLU A 265 -12.71 -10.00 3.94
CA GLU A 265 -12.87 -9.37 5.26
C GLU A 265 -12.03 -10.03 6.34
N LYS A 266 -11.81 -11.33 6.26
CA LYS A 266 -11.00 -12.02 7.28
C LYS A 266 -9.55 -11.54 7.31
N TRP A 267 -9.07 -10.92 6.22
CA TRP A 267 -7.71 -10.39 6.14
C TRP A 267 -7.66 -8.87 6.34
N LEU A 268 -8.80 -8.23 6.60
CA LEU A 268 -8.88 -6.80 6.87
C LEU A 268 -8.91 -6.59 8.38
N ILE A 269 -7.91 -5.88 8.89
CA ILE A 269 -7.79 -5.70 10.34
C ILE A 269 -8.82 -4.70 10.86
N GLN A 270 -9.22 -4.89 12.14
CA GLN A 270 -10.13 -3.98 12.82
C GLN A 270 -9.44 -3.25 13.97
N SER A 271 -8.23 -3.64 14.32
CA SER A 271 -7.48 -3.02 15.40
C SER A 271 -6.00 -3.07 15.08
N GLU A 272 -5.24 -2.20 15.73
CA GLU A 272 -3.80 -2.15 15.52
C GLU A 272 -3.10 -3.45 15.93
N PRO A 273 -3.42 -4.06 17.07
CA PRO A 273 -2.78 -5.33 17.43
C PRO A 273 -2.96 -6.43 16.39
N GLU A 274 -4.12 -6.48 15.72
CA GLU A 274 -4.32 -7.44 14.63
C GLU A 274 -3.30 -7.20 13.51
N GLY A 275 -3.05 -5.93 13.20
CA GLY A 275 -2.06 -5.57 12.19
C GLY A 275 -0.65 -6.01 12.59
N TRP A 276 -0.29 -5.82 13.86
CA TRP A 276 1.02 -6.24 14.35
C TRP A 276 1.19 -7.76 14.23
N ARG A 277 0.15 -8.52 14.52
CA ARG A 277 0.19 -9.97 14.36
C ARG A 277 0.43 -10.37 12.91
N LEU A 278 -0.30 -9.77 11.98
CA LEU A 278 -0.14 -10.08 10.55
C LEU A 278 1.23 -9.67 10.04
N LEU A 279 1.75 -8.52 10.48
CA LEU A 279 3.10 -8.09 10.09
C LEU A 279 4.15 -9.07 10.63
N TYR A 280 3.93 -9.62 11.82
CA TYR A 280 4.81 -10.65 12.36
C TYR A 280 4.79 -11.89 11.46
N TRP A 281 3.58 -12.34 11.03
CA TRP A 281 3.48 -13.50 10.15
C TRP A 281 4.13 -13.27 8.79
N MET A 282 4.09 -12.05 8.30
CA MET A 282 4.61 -11.71 6.96
C MET A 282 6.06 -12.10 6.79
N GLN A 283 6.88 -11.93 7.82
CA GLN A 283 8.31 -12.26 7.72
C GLN A 283 8.54 -13.76 7.49
N PHE A 284 7.57 -14.61 7.87
CA PHE A 284 7.66 -16.05 7.65
C PHE A 284 7.03 -16.51 6.34
N ALA A 285 6.39 -15.59 5.63
CA ALA A 285 5.70 -15.90 4.38
C ALA A 285 6.54 -15.56 3.15
N HIS A 286 7.84 -15.33 3.34
CA HIS A 286 8.77 -15.01 2.26
C HIS A 286 10.12 -15.65 2.52
N PRO A 287 10.84 -16.05 1.47
CA PRO A 287 12.24 -16.42 1.64
C PRO A 287 13.06 -15.17 1.97
N ARG A 288 14.35 -15.37 2.23
CA ARG A 288 15.25 -14.25 2.48
C ARG A 288 15.31 -13.32 1.28
N SER A 289 15.66 -12.05 1.53
CA SER A 289 15.89 -11.08 0.46
C SER A 289 16.84 -11.64 -0.59
N ASP A 290 16.63 -11.24 -1.82
CA ASP A 290 17.38 -11.81 -2.93
C ASP A 290 17.78 -10.71 -3.92
N HIS A 291 18.20 -11.09 -5.11
CA HIS A 291 18.65 -10.16 -6.14
C HIS A 291 17.56 -9.15 -6.51
N SER A 292 16.28 -9.54 -6.51
CA SER A 292 15.19 -8.62 -6.78
C SER A 292 15.12 -7.49 -5.75
N SER A 293 15.45 -7.81 -4.49
CA SER A 293 15.49 -6.80 -3.42
C SER A 293 16.50 -5.71 -3.74
N ILE A 294 17.69 -6.11 -4.21
CA ILE A 294 18.76 -5.17 -4.57
C ILE A 294 18.35 -4.33 -5.79
N GLU A 295 17.84 -4.98 -6.82
CA GLU A 295 17.47 -4.27 -8.05
C GLU A 295 16.38 -3.22 -7.79
N LEU A 296 15.32 -3.61 -7.09
CA LEU A 296 14.23 -2.68 -6.81
C LEU A 296 14.62 -1.62 -5.80
N GLY A 297 15.43 -2.00 -4.79
CA GLY A 297 15.91 -1.04 -3.80
C GLY A 297 16.79 0.04 -4.43
N LEU A 298 17.72 -0.37 -5.30
CA LEU A 298 18.57 0.59 -6.00
C LEU A 298 17.75 1.49 -6.92
N SER A 299 16.80 0.93 -7.66
CA SER A 299 15.95 1.72 -8.55
C SER A 299 15.19 2.78 -7.77
N LEU A 300 14.59 2.41 -6.64
CA LEU A 300 13.86 3.38 -5.82
C LEU A 300 14.81 4.42 -5.21
N SER A 301 16.00 4.00 -4.76
CA SER A 301 16.93 4.93 -4.13
C SER A 301 17.35 6.04 -5.08
N LYS A 302 17.42 5.77 -6.39
CA LYS A 302 17.85 6.74 -7.39
C LYS A 302 16.72 7.57 -7.95
N GLU A 303 15.50 7.33 -7.52
CA GLU A 303 14.33 8.05 -8.03
C GLU A 303 14.44 9.58 -7.89
N PRO A 304 15.07 10.16 -6.83
CA PRO A 304 15.16 11.62 -6.76
C PRO A 304 15.85 12.24 -7.97
N PHE A 305 16.71 11.50 -8.67
CA PHE A 305 17.38 12.02 -9.86
C PHE A 305 16.43 12.11 -11.07
N GLU A 306 15.22 11.59 -10.96
CA GLU A 306 14.17 11.73 -11.98
C GLU A 306 13.28 12.95 -11.75
N ARG A 307 13.42 13.65 -10.61
CA ARG A 307 12.52 14.74 -10.24
C ARG A 307 12.78 16.01 -11.04
N LYS A 308 11.72 16.72 -11.37
CA LYS A 308 11.75 17.91 -12.23
C LYS A 308 11.68 19.19 -11.40
N TYR A 309 12.62 19.36 -10.46
CA TYR A 309 12.70 20.60 -9.69
C TYR A 309 12.90 21.79 -10.63
N LEU A 310 12.21 22.91 -10.36
CA LEU A 310 12.28 24.09 -11.20
C LEU A 310 13.57 24.91 -10.97
N HIS A 311 14.09 24.88 -9.75
CA HIS A 311 15.27 25.67 -9.37
C HIS A 311 16.31 24.78 -8.74
N LEU A 312 17.58 25.02 -9.05
CA LEU A 312 18.71 24.28 -8.46
C LEU A 312 18.47 22.76 -8.53
N ARG A 313 18.07 22.32 -9.73
CA ARG A 313 17.60 20.92 -9.90
C ARG A 313 18.60 19.90 -9.38
N SER A 314 19.85 19.99 -9.83
CA SER A 314 20.87 19.00 -9.45
C SER A 314 21.10 18.99 -7.95
N LEU A 315 21.18 20.17 -7.32
CA LEU A 315 21.40 20.29 -5.89
C LEU A 315 20.22 19.70 -5.11
N GLN A 316 18.99 20.02 -5.50
CA GLN A 316 17.81 19.50 -4.82
C GLN A 316 17.68 17.98 -5.00
N GLN A 317 18.01 17.44 -6.17
CA GLN A 317 18.00 16.00 -6.40
C GLN A 317 19.00 15.29 -5.48
N LYS A 318 20.22 15.81 -5.39
CA LYS A 318 21.26 15.21 -4.54
C LYS A 318 20.86 15.28 -3.05
N LEU A 319 20.29 16.41 -2.64
CA LEU A 319 19.83 16.57 -1.25
C LEU A 319 18.71 15.59 -0.93
N ALA A 320 17.74 15.47 -1.82
CA ALA A 320 16.63 14.54 -1.62
C ALA A 320 17.13 13.09 -1.56
N TYR A 321 18.04 12.73 -2.44
CA TYR A 321 18.64 11.39 -2.44
C TYR A 321 19.24 11.06 -1.07
N ARG A 322 20.04 11.98 -0.54
CA ARG A 322 20.67 11.79 0.77
C ARG A 322 19.62 11.72 1.88
N GLN A 323 18.63 12.62 1.85
CA GLN A 323 17.58 12.64 2.88
C GLN A 323 16.80 11.34 2.91
N HIS A 324 16.46 10.78 1.75
CA HIS A 324 15.73 9.52 1.68
C HIS A 324 16.57 8.34 2.17
N LEU A 325 17.86 8.33 1.86
CA LEU A 325 18.73 7.27 2.39
C LEU A 325 18.84 7.34 3.91
N GLU A 326 18.96 8.56 4.46
CA GLU A 326 19.01 8.73 5.91
C GLU A 326 17.72 8.27 6.57
N LEU A 327 16.58 8.60 5.99
CA LEU A 327 15.28 8.15 6.51
C LEU A 327 15.14 6.64 6.45
N THR A 328 15.50 6.05 5.31
CA THR A 328 15.44 4.59 5.18
C THR A 328 16.29 3.93 6.26
N GLN A 329 17.52 4.41 6.43
CA GLN A 329 18.41 3.84 7.46
C GLN A 329 17.83 3.99 8.86
N PHE A 330 17.22 5.12 9.17
CA PHE A 330 16.56 5.34 10.45
C PHE A 330 15.49 4.29 10.70
N PHE A 331 14.68 4.02 9.68
CA PHE A 331 13.55 3.10 9.84
C PHE A 331 13.98 1.63 9.87
N ILE A 332 14.90 1.22 9.02
CA ILE A 332 15.19 -0.22 8.87
C ILE A 332 16.56 -0.66 9.35
N GLY A 333 17.47 0.29 9.58
CA GLY A 333 18.80 0.00 10.09
C GLY A 333 19.81 -0.32 9.01
N LYS A 334 21.10 -0.27 9.41
CA LYS A 334 22.22 -0.47 8.47
C LYS A 334 22.26 -1.86 7.86
N LYS A 335 21.90 -2.88 8.66
CA LYS A 335 21.91 -4.27 8.17
C LYS A 335 20.95 -4.44 6.98
N ARG A 336 19.72 -3.92 7.11
CA ARG A 336 18.74 -4.04 6.03
C ARG A 336 19.09 -3.14 4.86
N MET A 337 19.70 -1.97 5.10
CA MET A 337 20.24 -1.16 4.01
C MET A 337 21.17 -1.99 3.14
N LYS A 338 22.05 -2.74 3.77
CA LYS A 338 23.03 -3.59 3.07
C LYS A 338 22.31 -4.66 2.23
N LEU A 339 21.27 -5.28 2.80
CA LEU A 339 20.50 -6.30 2.07
C LEU A 339 19.82 -5.73 0.83
N LEU A 340 19.51 -4.43 0.84
CA LEU A 340 18.92 -3.75 -0.32
C LEU A 340 19.96 -3.16 -1.26
N GLY A 341 21.24 -3.36 -0.97
CA GLY A 341 22.33 -2.81 -1.79
C GLY A 341 22.49 -1.31 -1.66
N LEU A 342 22.00 -0.71 -0.59
CA LEU A 342 21.99 0.74 -0.42
C LEU A 342 23.22 1.23 0.33
N PRO A 343 23.77 2.39 -0.05
CA PRO A 343 24.91 2.95 0.69
C PRO A 343 24.49 3.36 2.11
N GLN A 344 25.32 2.98 3.08
CA GLN A 344 25.07 3.32 4.47
C GLN A 344 25.50 4.75 4.74
N GLN A 345 24.74 5.42 5.60
CA GLN A 345 25.01 6.81 6.01
C GLN A 345 25.66 6.84 7.38
N SER A 346 26.45 7.88 7.64
CA SER A 346 27.10 8.03 8.94
C SER A 346 26.09 8.19 10.07
N ALA A 347 25.02 8.94 9.81
CA ALA A 347 23.95 9.15 10.77
C ALA A 347 22.67 9.52 10.02
N SER A 348 21.55 9.47 10.73
CA SER A 348 20.22 9.77 10.14
C SER A 348 19.79 11.18 10.53
N TRP A 349 20.61 12.18 10.18
CA TRP A 349 20.36 13.57 10.59
C TRP A 349 19.01 14.08 10.14
N PHE A 350 18.58 13.73 8.92
CA PHE A 350 17.30 14.22 8.43
C PHE A 350 16.14 13.65 9.25
N ALA A 351 16.24 12.40 9.68
CA ALA A 351 15.21 11.81 10.55
C ALA A 351 15.15 12.55 11.89
N TYR A 352 16.31 12.86 12.47
CA TYR A 352 16.36 13.58 13.74
C TYR A 352 15.74 14.98 13.60
N TYR A 353 16.03 15.65 12.47
CA TYR A 353 15.40 16.94 12.17
C TYR A 353 13.88 16.81 12.14
N LEU A 354 13.36 15.80 11.44
CA LEU A 354 11.91 15.60 11.35
C LEU A 354 11.29 15.33 12.72
N ILE A 355 11.96 14.53 13.55
CA ILE A 355 11.46 14.22 14.89
C ILE A 355 11.30 15.51 15.71
N VAL A 356 12.33 16.35 15.72
CA VAL A 356 12.29 17.62 16.50
C VAL A 356 11.19 18.53 15.93
N ARG A 357 11.14 18.67 14.61
CA ARG A 357 10.12 19.49 13.93
C ARG A 357 8.71 19.01 14.31
N ASN A 358 8.50 17.70 14.24
CA ASN A 358 7.19 17.11 14.51
C ASN A 358 6.80 17.25 15.98
N LEU A 359 7.76 17.05 16.90
CA LEU A 359 7.47 17.23 18.32
C LEU A 359 7.01 18.66 18.60
N LEU A 360 7.65 19.65 17.98
CA LEU A 360 7.27 21.05 18.17
C LEU A 360 5.93 21.36 17.52
N LEU A 361 5.74 21.00 16.26
CA LEU A 361 4.54 21.37 15.52
C LEU A 361 3.29 20.66 16.02
N TYR A 362 3.38 19.35 16.26
CA TYR A 362 2.18 18.58 16.63
C TYR A 362 1.80 18.80 18.08
N ASN A 363 2.74 19.07 18.97
CA ASN A 363 2.41 19.49 20.34
C ASN A 363 1.91 20.92 20.36
N GLY A 364 2.46 21.80 19.51
CA GLY A 364 1.96 23.15 19.36
C GLY A 364 0.52 23.18 18.89
N ALA A 365 0.15 22.25 18.01
CA ALA A 365 -1.22 22.15 17.51
C ALA A 365 -2.21 21.80 18.62
N LYS A 366 -1.79 21.06 19.64
CA LYS A 366 -2.65 20.74 20.78
C LYS A 366 -2.97 21.99 21.60
N LEU A 367 -2.09 22.98 21.56
CA LEU A 367 -2.24 24.22 22.34
C LEU A 367 -2.84 25.38 21.56
N SER A 368 -2.86 25.28 20.22
CA SER A 368 -3.27 26.41 19.38
C SER A 368 -4.09 25.92 18.18
N PRO A 369 -5.36 26.39 18.07
CA PRO A 369 -6.17 26.09 16.88
C PRO A 369 -5.55 26.63 15.58
N LYS A 370 -4.80 27.75 15.66
CA LYS A 370 -4.14 28.30 14.48
C LYS A 370 -3.06 27.36 13.95
N VAL A 371 -2.27 26.74 14.84
CA VAL A 371 -1.24 25.78 14.44
C VAL A 371 -1.90 24.53 13.86
N GLU A 372 -2.98 24.06 14.46
CA GLU A 372 -3.72 22.91 13.95
C GLU A 372 -4.23 23.15 12.53
N LYS A 373 -4.82 24.32 12.30
CA LYS A 373 -5.34 24.68 10.98
C LYS A 373 -4.20 24.80 9.96
N PHE A 374 -3.08 25.38 10.36
CA PHE A 374 -1.89 25.47 9.51
C PHE A 374 -1.38 24.09 9.11
N LEU A 375 -1.28 23.16 10.05
CA LEU A 375 -0.81 21.82 9.76
C LEU A 375 -1.71 21.11 8.75
N SER A 376 -3.04 21.23 8.93
CA SER A 376 -3.99 20.56 8.02
C SER A 376 -3.88 21.11 6.61
N LYS A 377 -3.88 22.43 6.46
CA LYS A 377 -3.87 23.06 5.15
C LYS A 377 -2.53 22.90 4.45
N SER A 378 -1.42 23.23 5.15
CA SER A 378 -0.10 23.11 4.55
C SER A 378 0.29 21.66 4.32
N GLY A 379 -0.18 20.76 5.21
CA GLY A 379 0.07 19.35 5.06
C GLY A 379 -0.52 18.79 3.78
N ARG A 380 -1.78 19.13 3.50
CA ARG A 380 -2.42 18.67 2.26
C ARG A 380 -1.79 19.29 1.04
N ASN A 381 -1.44 20.58 1.12
CA ASN A 381 -0.77 21.25 -0.01
C ASN A 381 0.53 20.58 -0.37
N ILE A 382 1.36 20.20 0.61
CA ILE A 382 2.64 19.55 0.32
C ILE A 382 2.44 18.16 -0.26
N GLN A 383 1.40 17.44 0.17
CA GLN A 383 1.08 16.14 -0.38
C GLN A 383 0.75 16.23 -1.87
N LYS A 384 -0.01 17.24 -2.25
CA LYS A 384 -0.37 17.45 -3.66
C LYS A 384 0.81 17.97 -4.49
N LEU A 385 1.66 18.82 -3.90
CA LEU A 385 2.84 19.33 -4.59
C LEU A 385 3.81 18.21 -4.97
N GLY A 386 3.86 17.14 -4.19
CA GLY A 386 4.72 16.00 -4.51
C GLY A 386 4.48 15.45 -5.90
N LEU A 387 3.24 15.53 -6.38
CA LEU A 387 2.91 15.03 -7.72
C LEU A 387 3.60 15.82 -8.84
N THR A 388 3.83 17.11 -8.63
CA THR A 388 4.39 17.97 -9.68
C THR A 388 5.83 17.63 -10.00
N LEU A 389 6.53 16.96 -9.09
CA LEU A 389 7.94 16.62 -9.29
C LEU A 389 8.16 15.55 -10.38
N TYR A 390 7.13 14.78 -10.69
CA TYR A 390 7.25 13.67 -11.65
C TYR A 390 6.57 13.94 -12.98
N GLN A 391 5.90 15.08 -13.10
CA GLN A 391 5.09 15.34 -14.28
C GLN A 391 5.91 16.06 -15.35
N ASN A 392 5.84 15.55 -16.55
CA ASN A 392 6.25 16.35 -17.69
C ASN A 392 5.18 17.44 -17.81
N GLN A 393 5.52 18.65 -17.41
CA GLN A 393 4.68 19.82 -17.53
C GLN A 393 3.48 19.86 -16.56
N GLY A 394 3.62 19.24 -15.40
CA GLY A 394 2.73 19.47 -14.28
C GLY A 394 1.35 18.84 -14.34
N LYS A 395 1.15 17.81 -15.14
CA LYS A 395 -0.17 17.17 -15.21
C LYS A 395 -0.08 15.70 -14.79
N ALA A 396 -0.69 15.39 -13.65
CA ALA A 396 -0.81 14.00 -13.22
C ALA A 396 -2.00 13.35 -13.92
N LYS A 397 -1.81 12.16 -14.42
CA LYS A 397 -2.90 11.38 -14.99
C LYS A 397 -3.46 10.45 -13.91
N THR A 398 -4.73 10.13 -14.00
CA THR A 398 -5.30 9.12 -13.13
C THR A 398 -4.70 7.75 -13.51
N LEU A 399 -4.75 6.81 -12.58
CA LEU A 399 -4.31 5.45 -12.90
C LEU A 399 -5.07 4.90 -14.09
N ALA A 400 -6.37 5.19 -14.16
CA ALA A 400 -7.19 4.72 -15.27
C ALA A 400 -6.69 5.27 -16.61
N SER A 401 -6.34 6.57 -16.66
CA SER A 401 -5.88 7.18 -17.91
C SER A 401 -4.46 6.75 -18.28
N MET A 402 -3.68 6.29 -17.31
CA MET A 402 -2.31 5.83 -17.59
C MET A 402 -2.28 4.44 -18.23
N HIS A 403 -3.35 3.68 -18.09
CA HIS A 403 -3.45 2.33 -18.64
C HIS A 403 -4.28 2.26 -19.91
N GLN A 404 -4.70 3.40 -20.44
CA GLN A 404 -5.34 3.49 -21.75
C GLN A 404 -4.28 3.59 -22.84
#